data_16983f46e22142e860d1dae9beb15304
#
_entry.id   16983f46e22142e860d1dae9beb15304
#
_cell.length_a   1.000
_cell.length_b   1.000
_cell.length_c   1.000
_cell.angle_alpha   90.00
_cell.angle_beta   90.00
_cell.angle_gamma   90.00
#
_symmetry.space_group_name_H-M   'P 1'
#
loop_
_entity.id
_entity.type
_entity.pdbx_description
1 polymer ?
#
loop_
_entity_poly.entity_id
_entity_poly.type
_entity_poly.pdbx_seq_one_letter_code
_entity_poly.pdbx_strand_id
1 'polypeptide(L)'
;DAIGSALGLYHFLTAYGKDNVTVVVPNDFPQFYKWMPGHKEIVIHEKYPDFAEQLIRDADDLFCLDFNEPKRIEKLAPAVVAAEGRRVMIDHHLNPADFCRVTMSYPEMSSTSEMVFRFICRMGMFDLINKDCAACIYTGMMTDTGSFTYNSNKPEIYTIISELIKKGI
;
A
#
# COMPACT_ATOMS: atom_id res chain seq x y z
N ASP A 1 3.87 5.03 -5.82
CA ASP A 1 3.91 3.76 -5.11
C ASP A 1 2.84 3.69 -4.00
N ALA A 2 2.70 4.70 -3.13
CA ALA A 2 1.77 4.68 -2.00
C ALA A 2 0.31 4.30 -2.38
N ILE A 3 -0.26 4.92 -3.41
CA ILE A 3 -1.62 4.60 -3.87
C ILE A 3 -1.70 3.17 -4.43
N GLY A 4 -0.69 2.75 -5.18
CA GLY A 4 -0.65 1.40 -5.77
C GLY A 4 -0.57 0.31 -4.72
N SER A 5 0.31 0.44 -3.74
CA SER A 5 0.45 -0.51 -2.63
C SER A 5 -0.79 -0.55 -1.74
N ALA A 6 -1.37 0.62 -1.42
CA ALA A 6 -2.57 0.70 -0.58
C ALA A 6 -3.80 0.09 -1.26
N LEU A 7 -4.08 0.43 -2.52
CA LEU A 7 -5.18 -0.17 -3.27
C LEU A 7 -4.93 -1.65 -3.59
N GLY A 8 -3.68 -2.05 -3.85
CA GLY A 8 -3.33 -3.46 -4.03
C GLY A 8 -3.67 -4.29 -2.80
N LEU A 9 -3.26 -3.82 -1.61
CA LEU A 9 -3.59 -4.48 -0.34
C LEU A 9 -5.10 -4.45 -0.05
N TYR A 10 -5.78 -3.34 -0.34
CA TYR A 10 -7.23 -3.20 -0.21
C TYR A 10 -7.98 -4.28 -1.01
N HIS A 11 -7.67 -4.43 -2.29
CA HIS A 11 -8.32 -5.43 -3.15
C HIS A 11 -8.02 -6.86 -2.69
N PHE A 12 -6.80 -7.13 -2.24
CA PHE A 12 -6.44 -8.42 -1.67
C PHE A 12 -7.25 -8.73 -0.40
N LEU A 13 -7.29 -7.81 0.56
CA LEU A 13 -8.01 -8.02 1.83
C LEU A 13 -9.51 -8.20 1.61
N THR A 14 -10.10 -7.44 0.68
CA THR A 14 -11.49 -7.61 0.27
C THR A 14 -11.74 -8.99 -0.36
N ALA A 15 -10.87 -9.44 -1.27
CA ALA A 15 -10.94 -10.78 -1.86
C ALA A 15 -10.72 -11.89 -0.81
N TYR A 16 -9.96 -11.62 0.24
CA TYR A 16 -9.75 -12.52 1.38
C TYR A 16 -10.97 -12.60 2.31
N GLY A 17 -12.00 -11.76 2.09
CA GLY A 17 -13.23 -11.75 2.88
C GLY A 17 -13.23 -10.77 4.06
N LYS A 18 -12.42 -9.72 4.01
CA LYS A 18 -12.50 -8.62 4.98
C LYS A 18 -13.48 -7.57 4.49
N ASP A 19 -14.51 -7.29 5.29
CA ASP A 19 -15.60 -6.38 4.91
C ASP A 19 -15.31 -4.90 5.25
N ASN A 20 -14.52 -4.65 6.30
CA ASN A 20 -14.25 -3.31 6.82
C ASN A 20 -12.80 -2.91 6.49
N VAL A 21 -12.49 -2.74 5.23
CA VAL A 21 -11.18 -2.27 4.77
C VAL A 21 -11.34 -0.87 4.17
N THR A 22 -10.54 0.09 4.63
CA THR A 22 -10.56 1.46 4.13
C THR A 22 -9.14 1.93 3.85
N VAL A 23 -8.94 2.60 2.73
CA VAL A 23 -7.70 3.30 2.41
C VAL A 23 -7.83 4.75 2.82
N VAL A 24 -6.87 5.23 3.63
CA VAL A 24 -6.78 6.63 4.06
C VAL A 24 -5.46 7.21 3.57
N VAL A 25 -5.52 8.41 2.97
CA VAL A 25 -4.34 9.14 2.53
C VAL A 25 -4.31 10.55 3.14
N PRO A 26 -3.12 11.13 3.38
CA PRO A 26 -3.04 12.47 3.99
C PRO A 26 -3.59 13.56 3.09
N ASN A 27 -3.28 13.54 1.79
CA ASN A 27 -3.55 14.58 0.82
C ASN A 27 -4.20 14.02 -0.45
N ASP A 28 -4.79 14.90 -1.28
CA ASP A 28 -5.28 14.48 -2.60
C ASP A 28 -4.11 14.04 -3.51
N PHE A 29 -4.41 13.19 -4.44
CA PHE A 29 -3.41 12.60 -5.34
C PHE A 29 -3.69 13.00 -6.80
N PRO A 30 -2.67 12.96 -7.68
CA PRO A 30 -2.79 13.39 -9.06
C PRO A 30 -3.91 12.71 -9.84
N GLN A 31 -4.56 13.47 -10.73
CA GLN A 31 -5.70 13.02 -11.55
C GLN A 31 -5.38 11.76 -12.36
N PHE A 32 -4.13 11.57 -12.79
CA PHE A 32 -3.73 10.41 -13.59
C PHE A 32 -3.72 9.08 -12.81
N TYR A 33 -3.96 9.10 -11.49
CA TYR A 33 -4.22 7.87 -10.71
C TYR A 33 -5.71 7.55 -10.58
N LYS A 34 -6.61 8.47 -10.97
CA LYS A 34 -8.08 8.32 -10.80
C LYS A 34 -8.73 7.32 -11.76
N TRP A 35 -7.96 6.58 -12.52
CA TRP A 35 -8.43 5.40 -13.25
C TRP A 35 -8.26 4.10 -12.48
N MET A 36 -7.45 4.10 -11.41
CA MET A 36 -7.16 2.88 -10.64
C MET A 36 -8.42 2.34 -9.96
N PRO A 37 -8.65 1.03 -10.00
CA PRO A 37 -9.76 0.41 -9.27
C PRO A 37 -9.72 0.76 -7.78
N GLY A 38 -10.85 1.13 -7.20
CA GLY A 38 -10.96 1.48 -5.80
C GLY A 38 -10.57 2.94 -5.45
N HIS A 39 -10.11 3.76 -6.40
CA HIS A 39 -9.69 5.13 -6.10
C HIS A 39 -10.79 6.01 -5.49
N LYS A 40 -12.06 5.73 -5.78
CA LYS A 40 -13.22 6.49 -5.26
C LYS A 40 -13.50 6.20 -3.79
N GLU A 41 -13.03 5.07 -3.30
CA GLU A 41 -13.20 4.61 -1.91
C GLU A 41 -12.11 5.16 -0.97
N ILE A 42 -11.11 5.86 -1.52
CA ILE A 42 -10.03 6.46 -0.73
C ILE A 42 -10.55 7.64 0.05
N VAL A 43 -10.37 7.60 1.37
CA VAL A 43 -10.64 8.73 2.26
C VAL A 43 -9.43 9.65 2.30
N ILE A 44 -9.62 10.91 1.91
CA ILE A 44 -8.57 11.93 1.89
C ILE A 44 -8.69 12.75 3.17
N HIS A 45 -7.70 12.66 4.05
CA HIS A 45 -7.70 13.35 5.34
C HIS A 45 -7.84 14.88 5.19
N GLU A 46 -7.13 15.48 4.24
CA GLU A 46 -7.24 16.92 3.97
C GLU A 46 -8.67 17.39 3.71
N LYS A 47 -9.52 16.54 3.12
CA LYS A 47 -10.93 16.84 2.81
C LYS A 47 -11.89 16.47 3.94
N TYR A 48 -11.60 15.39 4.65
CA TYR A 48 -12.47 14.82 5.68
C TYR A 48 -11.67 14.44 6.94
N PRO A 49 -11.06 15.43 7.64
CA PRO A 49 -10.11 15.14 8.73
C PRO A 49 -10.76 14.36 9.88
N ASP A 50 -11.88 14.80 10.41
CA ASP A 50 -12.54 14.13 11.55
C ASP A 50 -12.94 12.70 11.23
N PHE A 51 -13.44 12.46 10.03
CA PHE A 51 -13.84 11.12 9.57
C PHE A 51 -12.63 10.20 9.38
N ALA A 52 -11.57 10.69 8.74
CA ALA A 52 -10.34 9.94 8.56
C ALA A 52 -9.68 9.56 9.89
N GLU A 53 -9.61 10.50 10.84
CA GLU A 53 -9.07 10.26 12.17
C GLU A 53 -9.94 9.29 12.97
N GLN A 54 -11.28 9.34 12.81
CA GLN A 54 -12.17 8.38 13.46
C GLN A 54 -11.91 6.96 12.93
N LEU A 55 -11.79 6.78 11.61
CA LEU A 55 -11.45 5.48 11.01
C LEU A 55 -10.15 4.91 11.56
N ILE A 56 -9.14 5.77 11.74
CA ILE A 56 -7.84 5.37 12.29
C ILE A 56 -7.96 4.97 13.77
N ARG A 57 -8.73 5.73 14.55
CA ARG A 57 -8.95 5.39 15.99
C ARG A 57 -9.67 4.06 16.19
N ASP A 58 -10.63 3.77 15.32
CA ASP A 58 -11.50 2.60 15.43
C ASP A 58 -10.92 1.33 14.78
N ALA A 59 -9.80 1.45 14.06
CA ALA A 59 -9.19 0.33 13.36
C ALA A 59 -8.51 -0.65 14.32
N ASP A 60 -8.77 -1.95 14.15
CA ASP A 60 -8.05 -3.03 14.84
C ASP A 60 -6.62 -3.17 14.31
N ASP A 61 -6.46 -3.03 12.99
CA ASP A 61 -5.19 -3.13 12.27
C ASP A 61 -4.97 -1.92 11.37
N LEU A 62 -3.79 -1.31 11.47
CA LEU A 62 -3.34 -0.19 10.66
C LEU A 62 -2.13 -0.59 9.83
N PHE A 63 -2.31 -0.75 8.53
CA PHE A 63 -1.20 -0.96 7.60
C PHE A 63 -0.59 0.37 7.18
N CYS A 64 0.63 0.61 7.60
CA CYS A 64 1.45 1.77 7.25
C CYS A 64 2.25 1.43 5.99
N LEU A 65 1.81 1.92 4.84
CA LEU A 65 2.36 1.55 3.53
C LEU A 65 3.11 2.71 2.90
N ASP A 66 4.33 2.44 2.43
CA ASP A 66 5.16 3.39 1.69
C ASP A 66 5.58 4.62 2.52
N PHE A 67 5.61 4.47 3.83
CA PHE A 67 6.24 5.42 4.75
C PHE A 67 6.78 4.69 5.98
N ASN A 68 7.95 5.12 6.43
CA ASN A 68 8.68 4.50 7.53
C ASN A 68 8.85 5.41 8.76
N GLU A 69 8.29 6.61 8.72
CA GLU A 69 8.27 7.54 9.84
C GLU A 69 6.99 8.40 9.80
N PRO A 70 6.39 8.69 10.96
CA PRO A 70 5.10 9.40 11.02
C PRO A 70 5.10 10.76 10.32
N LYS A 71 6.21 11.50 10.34
CA LYS A 71 6.27 12.84 9.72
C LYS A 71 5.97 12.83 8.21
N ARG A 72 6.14 11.69 7.51
CA ARG A 72 5.86 11.56 6.07
C ARG A 72 4.38 11.65 5.72
N ILE A 73 3.50 11.41 6.70
CA ILE A 73 2.05 11.51 6.54
C ILE A 73 1.47 12.81 7.14
N GLU A 74 2.34 13.78 7.39
CA GLU A 74 2.00 15.15 7.74
C GLU A 74 0.96 15.27 8.88
N LYS A 75 -0.18 15.93 8.62
CA LYS A 75 -1.25 16.16 9.61
C LYS A 75 -1.95 14.88 10.09
N LEU A 76 -1.81 13.78 9.34
CA LEU A 76 -2.39 12.49 9.72
C LEU A 76 -1.55 11.77 10.80
N ALA A 77 -0.27 12.15 10.95
CA ALA A 77 0.68 11.50 11.86
C ALA A 77 0.20 11.39 13.32
N PRO A 78 -0.35 12.44 13.95
CA PRO A 78 -0.82 12.34 15.33
C PRO A 78 -1.88 11.27 15.54
N ALA A 79 -2.85 11.16 14.62
CA ALA A 79 -3.90 10.14 14.70
C ALA A 79 -3.33 8.72 14.59
N VAL A 80 -2.41 8.49 13.66
CA VAL A 80 -1.77 7.17 13.47
C VAL A 80 -0.92 6.79 14.69
N VAL A 81 -0.17 7.73 15.26
CA VAL A 81 0.69 7.45 16.42
C VAL A 81 -0.16 7.18 17.68
N ALA A 82 -1.27 7.90 17.85
CA ALA A 82 -2.17 7.74 18.99
C ALA A 82 -3.12 6.53 18.90
N ALA A 83 -3.24 5.91 17.73
CA ALA A 83 -4.15 4.78 17.53
C ALA A 83 -3.77 3.57 18.39
N GLU A 84 -4.76 2.95 19.03
CA GLU A 84 -4.59 1.76 19.86
C GLU A 84 -4.49 0.47 19.02
N GLY A 85 -4.98 0.49 17.78
CA GLY A 85 -4.91 -0.61 16.85
C GLY A 85 -3.48 -1.07 16.54
N ARG A 86 -3.34 -2.28 16.07
CA ARG A 86 -2.04 -2.87 15.74
C ARG A 86 -1.47 -2.24 14.48
N ARG A 87 -0.37 -1.52 14.60
CA ARG A 87 0.35 -0.93 13.46
C ARG A 87 1.30 -1.94 12.83
N VAL A 88 1.18 -2.08 11.50
CA VAL A 88 2.01 -2.95 10.65
C VAL A 88 2.63 -2.11 9.55
N MET A 89 3.94 -1.97 9.53
CA MET A 89 4.67 -1.26 8.47
C MET A 89 5.04 -2.22 7.34
N ILE A 90 4.77 -1.79 6.10
CA ILE A 90 5.35 -2.39 4.89
C ILE A 90 5.95 -1.24 4.09
N ASP A 91 7.28 -1.21 4.00
CA ASP A 91 8.00 -0.08 3.43
C ASP A 91 9.40 -0.48 2.94
N HIS A 92 9.93 0.23 1.96
CA HIS A 92 11.26 0.00 1.42
C HIS A 92 12.23 1.17 1.59
N HIS A 93 11.85 2.22 2.30
CA HIS A 93 12.74 3.34 2.58
C HIS A 93 13.77 3.01 3.67
N LEU A 94 14.91 3.71 3.63
CA LEU A 94 15.99 3.58 4.61
C LEU A 94 15.58 4.17 5.98
N ASN A 95 16.14 3.62 7.05
CA ASN A 95 16.05 4.13 8.42
C ASN A 95 14.59 4.19 8.96
N PRO A 96 13.90 3.04 9.09
CA PRO A 96 12.56 3.01 9.65
C PRO A 96 12.53 3.45 11.12
N ALA A 97 11.53 4.26 11.49
CA ALA A 97 11.27 4.64 12.87
C ALA A 97 10.55 3.50 13.61
N ASP A 98 10.77 3.42 14.91
CA ASP A 98 10.14 2.42 15.79
C ASP A 98 8.77 2.92 16.29
N PHE A 99 7.72 2.83 15.45
CA PHE A 99 6.35 3.19 15.82
C PHE A 99 5.32 2.10 15.50
N CYS A 100 5.74 1.02 14.86
CA CYS A 100 4.88 -0.10 14.47
C CYS A 100 5.22 -1.35 15.26
N ARG A 101 4.19 -2.13 15.61
CA ARG A 101 4.36 -3.41 16.30
C ARG A 101 5.01 -4.48 15.41
N VAL A 102 4.72 -4.42 14.11
CA VAL A 102 5.32 -5.30 13.10
C VAL A 102 5.93 -4.40 12.03
N THR A 103 7.19 -4.65 11.70
CA THR A 103 7.92 -3.88 10.70
C THR A 103 8.46 -4.81 9.62
N MET A 104 7.97 -4.65 8.40
CA MET A 104 8.52 -5.22 7.18
C MET A 104 9.16 -4.09 6.38
N SER A 105 10.45 -3.87 6.60
CA SER A 105 11.24 -2.82 5.96
C SER A 105 12.40 -3.46 5.22
N TYR A 106 12.37 -3.38 3.88
CA TYR A 106 13.36 -3.99 3.00
C TYR A 106 13.82 -3.02 1.92
N PRO A 107 14.84 -2.19 2.20
CA PRO A 107 15.31 -1.16 1.26
C PRO A 107 15.86 -1.69 -0.07
N GLU A 108 16.17 -2.97 -0.14
CA GLU A 108 16.63 -3.63 -1.37
C GLU A 108 15.48 -4.00 -2.34
N MET A 109 14.22 -3.84 -1.93
CA MET A 109 13.06 -4.03 -2.80
C MET A 109 12.84 -2.82 -3.71
N SER A 110 12.26 -3.04 -4.87
CA SER A 110 12.06 -1.96 -5.86
C SER A 110 10.97 -0.98 -5.46
N SER A 111 10.01 -1.41 -4.64
CA SER A 111 8.85 -0.63 -4.24
C SER A 111 8.09 -1.28 -3.08
N THR A 112 7.27 -0.52 -2.39
CA THR A 112 6.31 -1.06 -1.40
C THR A 112 5.26 -1.95 -2.09
N SER A 113 4.88 -1.63 -3.33
CA SER A 113 3.96 -2.46 -4.12
C SER A 113 4.54 -3.85 -4.43
N GLU A 114 5.83 -3.96 -4.72
CA GLU A 114 6.51 -5.27 -4.79
C GLU A 114 6.41 -6.03 -3.47
N MET A 115 6.58 -5.33 -2.35
CA MET A 115 6.50 -5.95 -1.03
C MET A 115 5.09 -6.45 -0.72
N VAL A 116 4.04 -5.73 -1.11
CA VAL A 116 2.64 -6.17 -0.99
C VAL A 116 2.41 -7.46 -1.79
N PHE A 117 2.90 -7.54 -3.03
CA PHE A 117 2.84 -8.76 -3.83
C PHE A 117 3.51 -9.94 -3.10
N ARG A 118 4.75 -9.73 -2.62
CA ARG A 118 5.51 -10.77 -1.91
C ARG A 118 4.83 -11.18 -0.60
N PHE A 119 4.23 -10.24 0.12
CA PHE A 119 3.44 -10.53 1.32
C PHE A 119 2.28 -11.47 1.01
N ILE A 120 1.48 -11.18 -0.01
CA ILE A 120 0.36 -12.03 -0.44
C ILE A 120 0.84 -13.44 -0.83
N CYS A 121 1.92 -13.51 -1.59
CA CYS A 121 2.50 -14.79 -2.00
C CYS A 121 3.03 -15.61 -0.81
N ARG A 122 3.66 -14.98 0.17
CA ARG A 122 4.14 -15.66 1.39
C ARG A 122 3.02 -16.19 2.27
N MET A 123 1.85 -15.56 2.21
CA MET A 123 0.64 -16.10 2.84
C MET A 123 0.05 -17.30 2.09
N GLY A 124 0.61 -17.69 0.94
CA GLY A 124 0.05 -18.76 0.10
C GLY A 124 -1.22 -18.37 -0.64
N MET A 125 -1.47 -17.06 -0.82
CA MET A 125 -2.76 -16.53 -1.32
C MET A 125 -2.65 -15.85 -2.68
N PHE A 126 -1.69 -16.26 -3.51
CA PHE A 126 -1.50 -15.71 -4.85
C PHE A 126 -2.77 -15.74 -5.71
N ASP A 127 -3.62 -16.75 -5.55
CA ASP A 127 -4.86 -16.90 -6.32
C ASP A 127 -5.89 -15.80 -6.01
N LEU A 128 -5.79 -15.15 -4.85
CA LEU A 128 -6.63 -14.00 -4.48
C LEU A 128 -6.21 -12.68 -5.14
N ILE A 129 -5.06 -12.63 -5.79
CA ILE A 129 -4.68 -11.50 -6.63
C ILE A 129 -5.55 -11.52 -7.88
N ASN A 130 -6.64 -10.76 -7.84
CA ASN A 130 -7.51 -10.53 -8.98
C ASN A 130 -6.96 -9.44 -9.91
N LYS A 131 -7.65 -9.15 -11.01
CA LYS A 131 -7.23 -8.13 -12.00
C LYS A 131 -7.04 -6.75 -11.36
N ASP A 132 -7.93 -6.31 -10.50
CA ASP A 132 -7.90 -4.99 -9.87
C ASP A 132 -6.71 -4.87 -8.91
N CYS A 133 -6.49 -5.88 -8.08
CA CYS A 133 -5.31 -5.98 -7.22
C CYS A 133 -4.01 -5.93 -8.04
N ALA A 134 -3.94 -6.72 -9.11
CA ALA A 134 -2.77 -6.77 -10.00
C ALA A 134 -2.50 -5.43 -10.67
N ALA A 135 -3.53 -4.73 -11.18
CA ALA A 135 -3.39 -3.42 -11.79
C ALA A 135 -2.83 -2.37 -10.82
N CYS A 136 -3.30 -2.39 -9.56
CA CYS A 136 -2.82 -1.47 -8.53
C CYS A 136 -1.36 -1.76 -8.16
N ILE A 137 -1.00 -3.02 -7.91
CA ILE A 137 0.39 -3.42 -7.59
C ILE A 137 1.32 -3.09 -8.75
N TYR A 138 0.96 -3.44 -9.99
CA TYR A 138 1.75 -3.13 -11.18
C TYR A 138 2.01 -1.62 -11.31
N THR A 139 0.95 -0.81 -11.12
CA THR A 139 1.08 0.65 -11.21
C THR A 139 2.03 1.20 -10.16
N GLY A 140 1.96 0.72 -8.91
CA GLY A 140 2.88 1.14 -7.87
C GLY A 140 4.33 0.77 -8.18
N MET A 141 4.59 -0.46 -8.63
CA MET A 141 5.93 -0.90 -9.07
C MET A 141 6.45 -0.06 -10.23
N MET A 142 5.60 0.19 -11.24
CA MET A 142 5.96 0.96 -12.43
C MET A 142 6.31 2.41 -12.10
N THR A 143 5.51 3.06 -11.27
CA THR A 143 5.72 4.48 -10.93
C THR A 143 6.95 4.70 -10.07
N ASP A 144 7.24 3.79 -9.15
CA ASP A 144 8.39 3.90 -8.25
C ASP A 144 9.72 3.61 -8.94
N THR A 145 9.69 2.80 -9.97
CA THR A 145 10.88 2.43 -10.77
C THR A 145 11.04 3.26 -12.05
N GLY A 146 10.27 4.34 -12.20
CA GLY A 146 10.31 5.17 -13.41
C GLY A 146 10.07 4.35 -14.67
N SER A 147 8.99 3.59 -14.73
CA SER A 147 8.66 2.66 -15.81
C SER A 147 9.73 1.57 -16.00
N PHE A 148 10.22 1.04 -14.88
CA PHE A 148 11.25 -0.01 -14.84
C PHE A 148 12.60 0.40 -15.43
N THR A 149 12.95 1.69 -15.39
CA THR A 149 14.23 2.20 -15.87
C THR A 149 15.30 2.26 -14.80
N TYR A 150 14.94 2.32 -13.54
CA TYR A 150 15.85 2.28 -12.40
C TYR A 150 15.31 1.40 -11.28
N ASN A 151 16.20 0.98 -10.38
CA ASN A 151 15.89 0.09 -9.25
C ASN A 151 15.14 -1.20 -9.64
N SER A 152 15.33 -1.65 -10.88
CA SER A 152 14.61 -2.77 -11.50
C SER A 152 15.55 -3.78 -12.20
N ASN A 153 16.78 -3.89 -11.71
CA ASN A 153 17.81 -4.75 -12.30
C ASN A 153 17.78 -6.22 -11.78
N LYS A 154 16.81 -6.56 -10.94
CA LYS A 154 16.64 -7.91 -10.40
C LYS A 154 15.68 -8.72 -11.28
N PRO A 155 16.03 -9.94 -11.71
CA PRO A 155 15.17 -10.81 -12.53
C PRO A 155 13.79 -11.07 -11.92
N GLU A 156 13.72 -11.14 -10.59
CA GLU A 156 12.49 -11.41 -9.84
C GLU A 156 11.40 -10.35 -10.09
N ILE A 157 11.79 -9.11 -10.34
CA ILE A 157 10.87 -8.01 -10.64
C ILE A 157 10.10 -8.34 -11.94
N TYR A 158 10.80 -8.79 -12.97
CA TYR A 158 10.19 -9.15 -14.25
C TYR A 158 9.33 -10.42 -14.17
N THR A 159 9.70 -11.35 -13.29
CA THR A 159 8.85 -12.50 -12.96
C THR A 159 7.53 -12.03 -12.33
N ILE A 160 7.59 -11.14 -11.35
CA ILE A 160 6.39 -10.56 -10.72
C ILE A 160 5.53 -9.83 -11.76
N ILE A 161 6.13 -8.99 -12.60
CA ILE A 161 5.44 -8.28 -13.68
C ILE A 161 4.72 -9.27 -14.61
N SER A 162 5.40 -10.35 -15.02
CA SER A 162 4.80 -11.39 -15.84
C SER A 162 3.58 -12.04 -15.17
N GLU A 163 3.66 -12.34 -13.87
CA GLU A 163 2.54 -12.92 -13.13
C GLU A 163 1.36 -11.93 -12.98
N LEU A 164 1.65 -10.64 -12.77
CA LEU A 164 0.61 -9.61 -12.72
C LEU A 164 -0.09 -9.45 -14.08
N ILE A 165 0.65 -9.43 -15.19
CA ILE A 165 0.09 -9.34 -16.54
C ILE A 165 -0.83 -10.54 -16.85
N LYS A 166 -0.49 -11.74 -16.41
CA LYS A 166 -1.35 -12.93 -16.55
C LYS A 166 -2.70 -12.80 -15.83
N LYS A 167 -2.85 -11.89 -14.87
CA LYS A 167 -4.13 -11.58 -14.23
C LYS A 167 -5.07 -10.73 -15.12
N GLY A 168 -4.62 -10.33 -16.31
CA GLY A 168 -5.44 -9.67 -17.34
C GLY A 168 -5.41 -8.14 -17.29
N ILE A 169 -4.35 -7.56 -16.73
CA ILE A 169 -4.11 -6.10 -16.75
C ILE A 169 -3.53 -5.67 -18.10
#